data_d3afba86c80a41ea419e4003b01afe83
#
_entry.id   d3afba86c80a41ea419e4003b01afe83
#
_cell.length_a   1.000
_cell.length_b   1.000
_cell.length_c   1.000
_cell.angle_alpha   90.00
_cell.angle_beta   90.00
_cell.angle_gamma   90.00
#
_symmetry.space_group_name_H-M   'P 1'
#
loop_
_entity.id
_entity.type
_entity.pdbx_description
1 polymer ?
#
loop_
_entity_poly.entity_id
_entity_poly.type
_entity_poly.pdbx_seq_one_letter_code
_entity_poly.pdbx_strand_id
1 'polypeptide(L)'
;KIISSTFIVRVPSLADLYENVESYEENFIQDMLSDIDEIKDLKEQFEEMELQILKSKEIDWDQEQSLKNSIEESKEKIQNLEELSEAIQSITDQAEKHKLLSPDLLDKFKELSELISEVIPDDFLENMDDLQSALENMDMKSLQEALNELSENMTQIEQDLDRYLEIFKKFRKHY
;
A
#
# COMPACT_ATOMS: atom_id res chain seq x y z
N LYS A 1 2.67 -54.24 -5.45
CA LYS A 1 3.75 -53.34 -4.96
C LYS A 1 3.07 -52.05 -4.49
N ILE A 2 2.89 -51.87 -3.21
CA ILE A 2 2.32 -50.64 -2.62
C ILE A 2 3.49 -49.71 -2.42
N ILE A 3 3.49 -48.55 -3.11
CA ILE A 3 4.48 -47.48 -2.91
C ILE A 3 3.87 -46.56 -1.89
N SER A 4 4.41 -46.58 -0.67
CA SER A 4 4.10 -45.57 0.38
C SER A 4 4.97 -44.36 0.13
N SER A 5 4.34 -43.23 -0.17
CA SER A 5 5.02 -41.93 -0.21
C SER A 5 5.17 -41.40 1.23
N THR A 6 6.41 -41.19 1.67
CA THR A 6 6.70 -40.63 2.97
C THR A 6 6.55 -39.10 2.84
N PHE A 7 5.57 -38.53 3.51
CA PHE A 7 5.46 -37.07 3.65
C PHE A 7 6.28 -36.62 4.87
N ILE A 8 7.31 -35.82 4.64
CA ILE A 8 8.06 -35.18 5.72
C ILE A 8 7.34 -33.86 6.02
N VAL A 9 6.61 -33.83 7.12
CA VAL A 9 6.04 -32.58 7.66
C VAL A 9 7.12 -31.94 8.52
N ARG A 10 7.69 -30.83 8.03
CA ARG A 10 8.59 -29.99 8.83
C ARG A 10 7.73 -29.07 9.67
N VAL A 11 7.70 -29.30 10.98
CA VAL A 11 7.09 -28.33 11.93
C VAL A 11 8.19 -27.32 12.23
N PRO A 12 8.01 -26.02 11.91
CA PRO A 12 8.99 -25.00 12.28
C PRO A 12 9.18 -24.97 13.79
N SER A 13 10.43 -24.79 14.24
CA SER A 13 10.72 -24.61 15.66
C SER A 13 10.22 -23.23 16.11
N LEU A 14 10.05 -23.06 17.42
CA LEU A 14 9.74 -21.74 18.01
C LEU A 14 10.79 -20.69 17.59
N ALA A 15 12.06 -21.08 17.48
CA ALA A 15 13.14 -20.21 17.02
C ALA A 15 12.96 -19.80 15.54
N ASP A 16 12.60 -20.75 14.66
CA ASP A 16 12.32 -20.45 13.24
C ASP A 16 11.13 -19.49 13.11
N LEU A 17 10.14 -19.58 14.01
CA LEU A 17 8.98 -18.69 14.00
C LEU A 17 9.34 -17.28 14.50
N TYR A 18 10.20 -17.16 15.52
CA TYR A 18 10.72 -15.86 16.00
C TYR A 18 11.60 -15.19 14.94
N GLU A 19 12.51 -15.93 14.30
CA GLU A 19 13.39 -15.44 13.23
C GLU A 19 12.57 -14.97 12.02
N ASN A 20 11.49 -15.68 11.71
CA ASN A 20 10.55 -15.25 10.68
C ASN A 20 9.86 -13.93 11.05
N VAL A 21 9.38 -13.76 12.28
CA VAL A 21 8.73 -12.52 12.74
C VAL A 21 9.69 -11.33 12.66
N GLU A 22 10.95 -11.46 13.12
CA GLU A 22 11.96 -10.40 13.00
C GLU A 22 12.26 -10.06 11.52
N SER A 23 12.38 -11.08 10.66
CA SER A 23 12.62 -10.88 9.23
C SER A 23 11.44 -10.19 8.53
N TYR A 24 10.22 -10.53 8.89
CA TYR A 24 9.02 -9.85 8.38
C TYR A 24 8.96 -8.39 8.84
N GLU A 25 9.35 -8.10 10.08
CA GLU A 25 9.37 -6.75 10.62
C GLU A 25 10.35 -5.83 9.87
N GLU A 26 11.55 -6.32 9.54
CA GLU A 26 12.54 -5.56 8.77
C GLU A 26 12.12 -5.33 7.31
N ASN A 27 11.62 -6.36 6.66
CA ASN A 27 11.12 -6.28 5.28
C ASN A 27 9.92 -5.33 5.20
N PHE A 28 8.99 -5.42 6.16
CA PHE A 28 7.82 -4.56 6.24
C PHE A 28 8.17 -3.06 6.29
N ILE A 29 9.15 -2.67 7.11
CA ILE A 29 9.59 -1.26 7.16
C ILE A 29 10.18 -0.83 5.82
N GLN A 30 10.96 -1.69 5.16
CA GLN A 30 11.55 -1.37 3.86
C GLN A 30 10.51 -1.26 2.76
N ASP A 31 9.55 -2.18 2.72
CA ASP A 31 8.46 -2.16 1.75
C ASP A 31 7.60 -0.90 1.95
N MET A 32 7.24 -0.57 3.19
CA MET A 32 6.48 0.63 3.51
C MET A 32 7.22 1.93 3.16
N LEU A 33 8.55 1.99 3.37
CA LEU A 33 9.36 3.15 2.95
C LEU A 33 9.38 3.28 1.43
N SER A 34 9.49 2.17 0.70
CA SER A 34 9.45 2.15 -0.77
C SER A 34 8.09 2.64 -1.27
N ASP A 35 7.00 2.13 -0.68
CA ASP A 35 5.63 2.51 -1.06
C ASP A 35 5.36 4.00 -0.81
N ILE A 36 5.84 4.56 0.30
CA ILE A 36 5.73 6.01 0.59
C ILE A 36 6.44 6.83 -0.48
N ASP A 37 7.68 6.48 -0.83
CA ASP A 37 8.46 7.22 -1.83
C ASP A 37 7.78 7.13 -3.22
N GLU A 38 7.29 5.96 -3.60
CA GLU A 38 6.59 5.75 -4.87
C GLU A 38 5.24 6.49 -4.93
N ILE A 39 4.49 6.56 -3.82
CA ILE A 39 3.25 7.35 -3.73
C ILE A 39 3.55 8.85 -3.86
N LYS A 40 4.66 9.33 -3.30
CA LYS A 40 5.12 10.73 -3.48
C LYS A 40 5.41 11.03 -4.93
N ASP A 41 6.13 10.14 -5.61
CA ASP A 41 6.46 10.30 -7.03
C ASP A 41 5.20 10.31 -7.90
N LEU A 42 4.23 9.43 -7.65
CA LEU A 42 2.96 9.40 -8.36
C LEU A 42 2.12 10.67 -8.12
N LYS A 43 2.07 11.15 -6.87
CA LYS A 43 1.41 12.40 -6.53
C LYS A 43 2.01 13.57 -7.30
N GLU A 44 3.35 13.70 -7.34
CA GLU A 44 4.03 14.75 -8.09
C GLU A 44 3.69 14.67 -9.59
N GLN A 45 3.60 13.47 -10.16
CA GLN A 45 3.20 13.26 -11.56
C GLN A 45 1.77 13.75 -11.81
N PHE A 46 0.81 13.46 -10.93
CA PHE A 46 -0.57 13.94 -11.07
C PHE A 46 -0.66 15.46 -10.92
N GLU A 47 0.04 16.07 -9.96
CA GLU A 47 0.09 17.52 -9.77
C GLU A 47 0.71 18.23 -10.99
N GLU A 48 1.79 17.68 -11.56
CA GLU A 48 2.39 18.21 -12.78
C GLU A 48 1.43 18.13 -13.97
N MET A 49 0.74 17.01 -14.11
CA MET A 49 -0.24 16.81 -15.19
C MET A 49 -1.42 17.77 -15.07
N GLU A 50 -1.95 17.95 -13.85
CA GLU A 50 -2.99 18.94 -13.57
C GLU A 50 -2.56 20.34 -14.00
N LEU A 51 -1.36 20.76 -13.60
CA LEU A 51 -0.80 22.06 -13.99
C LEU A 51 -0.62 22.23 -15.49
N GLN A 52 -0.23 21.17 -16.20
CA GLN A 52 -0.08 21.19 -17.65
C GLN A 52 -1.44 21.33 -18.35
N ILE A 53 -2.43 20.57 -17.91
CA ILE A 53 -3.81 20.63 -18.44
C ILE A 53 -4.43 22.00 -18.18
N LEU A 54 -4.21 22.59 -16.99
CA LEU A 54 -4.65 23.94 -16.66
C LEU A 54 -4.09 25.00 -17.63
N LYS A 55 -2.85 24.85 -18.07
CA LYS A 55 -2.16 25.80 -18.95
C LYS A 55 -2.52 25.63 -20.41
N SER A 56 -2.52 24.38 -20.91
CA SER A 56 -2.70 24.07 -22.33
C SER A 56 -4.17 23.95 -22.72
N LYS A 57 -5.04 23.53 -21.79
CA LYS A 57 -6.45 23.15 -22.03
C LYS A 57 -6.62 22.01 -23.05
N GLU A 58 -5.55 21.35 -23.37
CA GLU A 58 -5.48 20.20 -24.28
C GLU A 58 -4.47 19.23 -23.71
N ILE A 59 -4.64 17.95 -23.99
CA ILE A 59 -3.71 16.89 -23.65
C ILE A 59 -3.14 16.32 -24.96
N ASP A 60 -1.83 16.21 -25.04
CA ASP A 60 -1.17 15.56 -26.17
C ASP A 60 -1.05 14.04 -25.96
N TRP A 61 -0.61 13.34 -26.98
CA TRP A 61 -0.53 11.89 -26.94
C TRP A 61 0.47 11.38 -25.88
N ASP A 62 1.61 12.07 -25.69
CA ASP A 62 2.62 11.67 -24.71
C ASP A 62 2.09 11.85 -23.29
N GLN A 63 1.36 12.93 -23.03
CA GLN A 63 0.69 13.21 -21.76
C GLN A 63 -0.41 12.19 -21.47
N GLU A 64 -1.21 11.81 -22.48
CA GLU A 64 -2.23 10.77 -22.36
C GLU A 64 -1.61 9.43 -21.96
N GLN A 65 -0.51 9.02 -22.60
CA GLN A 65 0.18 7.78 -22.28
C GLN A 65 0.81 7.83 -20.87
N SER A 66 1.43 8.96 -20.52
CA SER A 66 1.99 9.14 -19.17
C SER A 66 0.92 9.01 -18.10
N LEU A 67 -0.24 9.64 -18.30
CA LEU A 67 -1.34 9.58 -17.35
C LEU A 67 -1.93 8.16 -17.23
N LYS A 68 -2.06 7.43 -18.34
CA LYS A 68 -2.48 6.01 -18.32
C LYS A 68 -1.51 5.15 -17.49
N ASN A 69 -0.22 5.34 -17.68
CA ASN A 69 0.80 4.60 -16.91
C ASN A 69 0.70 4.94 -15.42
N SER A 70 0.58 6.22 -15.06
CA SER A 70 0.44 6.63 -13.66
C SER A 70 -0.83 6.08 -13.00
N ILE A 71 -1.93 5.94 -13.75
CA ILE A 71 -3.17 5.28 -13.28
C ILE A 71 -2.90 3.80 -12.99
N GLU A 72 -2.25 3.08 -13.91
CA GLU A 72 -1.94 1.65 -13.73
C GLU A 72 -0.97 1.44 -12.55
N GLU A 73 0.09 2.23 -12.46
CA GLU A 73 1.05 2.19 -11.35
C GLU A 73 0.38 2.47 -10.01
N SER A 74 -0.53 3.45 -9.96
CA SER A 74 -1.28 3.76 -8.74
C SER A 74 -2.18 2.59 -8.31
N LYS A 75 -2.88 1.96 -9.25
CA LYS A 75 -3.72 0.77 -8.97
C LYS A 75 -2.87 -0.38 -8.43
N GLU A 76 -1.69 -0.63 -9.02
CA GLU A 76 -0.75 -1.65 -8.54
C GLU A 76 -0.25 -1.35 -7.12
N LYS A 77 0.09 -0.10 -6.80
CA LYS A 77 0.53 0.28 -5.45
C LYS A 77 -0.55 0.11 -4.40
N ILE A 78 -1.78 0.48 -4.71
CA ILE A 78 -2.91 0.25 -3.81
C ILE A 78 -3.10 -1.24 -3.54
N GLN A 79 -3.03 -2.07 -4.57
CA GLN A 79 -3.10 -3.53 -4.40
C GLN A 79 -1.96 -4.05 -3.51
N ASN A 80 -0.75 -3.55 -3.67
CA ASN A 80 0.38 -3.92 -2.81
C ASN A 80 0.15 -3.55 -1.33
N LEU A 81 -0.45 -2.38 -1.05
CA LEU A 81 -0.82 -1.98 0.30
C LEU A 81 -1.90 -2.89 0.91
N GLU A 82 -2.89 -3.30 0.12
CA GLU A 82 -3.91 -4.26 0.56
C GLU A 82 -3.27 -5.62 0.89
N GLU A 83 -2.41 -6.15 0.02
CA GLU A 83 -1.67 -7.41 0.24
C GLU A 83 -0.78 -7.33 1.49
N LEU A 84 -0.15 -6.17 1.73
CA LEU A 84 0.65 -5.92 2.92
C LEU A 84 -0.20 -5.95 4.20
N SER A 85 -1.37 -5.33 4.19
CA SER A 85 -2.32 -5.37 5.30
C SER A 85 -2.76 -6.80 5.61
N GLU A 86 -3.11 -7.59 4.60
CA GLU A 86 -3.49 -9.00 4.75
C GLU A 86 -2.34 -9.85 5.31
N ALA A 87 -1.09 -9.59 4.86
CA ALA A 87 0.09 -10.29 5.35
C ALA A 87 0.32 -10.02 6.84
N ILE A 88 0.21 -8.77 7.29
CA ILE A 88 0.33 -8.39 8.70
C ILE A 88 -0.75 -9.08 9.53
N GLN A 89 -1.99 -9.07 9.08
CA GLN A 89 -3.08 -9.72 9.77
C GLN A 89 -2.83 -11.23 9.90
N SER A 90 -2.38 -11.88 8.84
CA SER A 90 -2.04 -13.31 8.84
C SER A 90 -0.92 -13.64 9.83
N ILE A 91 0.14 -12.82 9.89
CA ILE A 91 1.24 -12.96 10.84
C ILE A 91 0.74 -12.78 12.27
N THR A 92 -0.08 -11.78 12.50
CA THR A 92 -0.69 -11.47 13.80
C THR A 92 -1.52 -12.64 14.31
N ASP A 93 -2.37 -13.21 13.47
CA ASP A 93 -3.21 -14.37 13.80
C ASP A 93 -2.36 -15.62 14.14
N GLN A 94 -1.28 -15.86 13.39
CA GLN A 94 -0.35 -16.95 13.66
C GLN A 94 0.39 -16.74 14.99
N ALA A 95 0.86 -15.51 15.24
CA ALA A 95 1.55 -15.16 16.47
C ALA A 95 0.62 -15.31 17.70
N GLU A 96 -0.65 -14.92 17.59
CA GLU A 96 -1.67 -15.11 18.62
C GLU A 96 -1.92 -16.60 18.89
N LYS A 97 -2.16 -17.37 17.84
CA LYS A 97 -2.46 -18.80 17.90
C LYS A 97 -1.34 -19.61 18.56
N HIS A 98 -0.10 -19.24 18.31
CA HIS A 98 1.08 -19.92 18.83
C HIS A 98 1.67 -19.26 20.08
N LYS A 99 1.07 -18.17 20.57
CA LYS A 99 1.53 -17.38 21.73
C LYS A 99 3.00 -16.95 21.59
N LEU A 100 3.36 -16.50 20.39
CA LEU A 100 4.72 -16.11 20.04
C LEU A 100 5.06 -14.68 20.52
N LEU A 101 4.05 -13.82 20.63
CA LEU A 101 4.19 -12.43 21.03
C LEU A 101 3.56 -12.20 22.41
N SER A 102 4.06 -11.17 23.12
CA SER A 102 3.39 -10.68 24.30
C SER A 102 2.03 -10.09 23.93
N PRO A 103 1.05 -10.10 24.85
CA PRO A 103 -0.27 -9.50 24.57
C PRO A 103 -0.18 -8.04 24.11
N ASP A 104 0.70 -7.25 24.72
CA ASP A 104 0.93 -5.84 24.38
C ASP A 104 1.47 -5.67 22.95
N LEU A 105 2.39 -6.54 22.52
CA LEU A 105 2.94 -6.49 21.17
C LEU A 105 1.91 -6.99 20.12
N LEU A 106 1.14 -8.01 20.49
CA LEU A 106 0.06 -8.51 19.63
C LEU A 106 -1.01 -7.44 19.39
N ASP A 107 -1.41 -6.71 20.43
CA ASP A 107 -2.38 -5.63 20.31
C ASP A 107 -1.87 -4.51 19.39
N LYS A 108 -0.56 -4.20 19.48
CA LYS A 108 0.08 -3.21 18.59
C LYS A 108 0.12 -3.65 17.11
N PHE A 109 0.36 -4.93 16.86
CA PHE A 109 0.30 -5.45 15.48
C PHE A 109 -1.11 -5.44 14.92
N LYS A 110 -2.12 -5.72 15.76
CA LYS A 110 -3.53 -5.59 15.37
C LYS A 110 -3.88 -4.14 15.03
N GLU A 111 -3.49 -3.21 15.90
CA GLU A 111 -3.69 -1.77 15.66
C GLU A 111 -3.02 -1.33 14.36
N LEU A 112 -1.79 -1.79 14.08
CA LEU A 112 -1.08 -1.47 12.85
C LEU A 112 -1.78 -2.04 11.61
N SER A 113 -2.26 -3.28 11.66
CA SER A 113 -3.03 -3.88 10.56
C SER A 113 -4.32 -3.10 10.26
N GLU A 114 -5.04 -2.71 11.30
CA GLU A 114 -6.25 -1.88 11.17
C GLU A 114 -5.91 -0.51 10.54
N LEU A 115 -4.86 0.15 11.03
CA LEU A 115 -4.42 1.45 10.53
C LEU A 115 -4.02 1.40 9.04
N ILE A 116 -3.30 0.36 8.62
CA ILE A 116 -2.90 0.21 7.20
C ILE A 116 -4.12 -0.06 6.32
N SER A 117 -5.10 -0.83 6.80
CA SER A 117 -6.33 -1.06 6.04
C SER A 117 -7.17 0.21 5.86
N GLU A 118 -7.00 1.21 6.74
CA GLU A 118 -7.70 2.50 6.69
C GLU A 118 -6.94 3.57 5.89
N VAL A 119 -5.68 3.28 5.42
CA VAL A 119 -4.86 4.24 4.66
C VAL A 119 -5.50 4.62 3.34
N ILE A 120 -6.17 3.66 2.68
CA ILE A 120 -6.74 3.87 1.36
C ILE A 120 -8.13 4.48 1.54
N PRO A 121 -8.36 5.73 1.05
CA PRO A 121 -9.69 6.32 1.08
C PRO A 121 -10.71 5.47 0.30
N ASP A 122 -11.94 5.35 0.81
CA ASP A 122 -13.00 4.54 0.20
C ASP A 122 -13.33 4.94 -1.24
N ASP A 123 -13.13 6.22 -1.58
CA ASP A 123 -13.41 6.80 -2.89
C ASP A 123 -12.20 6.79 -3.84
N PHE A 124 -11.02 6.31 -3.38
CA PHE A 124 -9.80 6.35 -4.19
C PHE A 124 -9.93 5.60 -5.52
N LEU A 125 -10.45 4.37 -5.49
CA LEU A 125 -10.63 3.57 -6.68
C LEU A 125 -11.70 4.16 -7.63
N GLU A 126 -12.77 4.75 -7.07
CA GLU A 126 -13.80 5.46 -7.85
C GLU A 126 -13.18 6.67 -8.56
N ASN A 127 -12.38 7.47 -7.86
CA ASN A 127 -11.68 8.62 -8.44
C ASN A 127 -10.67 8.21 -9.54
N MET A 128 -10.02 7.05 -9.39
CA MET A 128 -9.16 6.48 -10.44
C MET A 128 -9.95 6.07 -11.69
N ASP A 129 -11.12 5.47 -11.52
CA ASP A 129 -11.99 5.08 -12.61
C ASP A 129 -12.61 6.31 -13.29
N ASP A 130 -12.93 7.35 -12.54
CA ASP A 130 -13.40 8.63 -13.06
C ASP A 130 -12.30 9.33 -13.88
N LEU A 131 -11.05 9.32 -13.38
CA LEU A 131 -9.90 9.84 -14.13
C LEU A 131 -9.71 9.08 -15.45
N GLN A 132 -9.75 7.77 -15.41
CA GLN A 132 -9.63 6.94 -16.61
C GLN A 132 -10.76 7.24 -17.61
N SER A 133 -11.99 7.33 -17.13
CA SER A 133 -13.15 7.64 -17.94
C SER A 133 -13.09 9.04 -18.57
N ALA A 134 -12.65 10.03 -17.81
CA ALA A 134 -12.45 11.40 -18.28
C ALA A 134 -11.37 11.46 -19.36
N LEU A 135 -10.29 10.69 -19.20
CA LEU A 135 -9.20 10.59 -20.18
C LEU A 135 -9.67 9.93 -21.47
N GLU A 136 -10.41 8.82 -21.39
CA GLU A 136 -10.95 8.11 -22.57
C GLU A 136 -11.95 8.97 -23.35
N ASN A 137 -12.74 9.79 -22.67
CA ASN A 137 -13.71 10.69 -23.27
C ASN A 137 -13.11 12.05 -23.69
N MET A 138 -11.84 12.30 -23.40
CA MET A 138 -11.18 13.60 -23.62
C MET A 138 -11.96 14.78 -22.99
N ASP A 139 -12.61 14.53 -21.85
CA ASP A 139 -13.31 15.56 -21.09
C ASP A 139 -12.35 16.28 -20.15
N MET A 140 -11.82 17.40 -20.65
CA MET A 140 -10.79 18.17 -19.94
C MET A 140 -11.25 18.71 -18.58
N LYS A 141 -12.54 18.99 -18.40
CA LYS A 141 -13.07 19.47 -17.13
C LYS A 141 -13.12 18.34 -16.11
N SER A 142 -13.72 17.21 -16.47
CA SER A 142 -13.77 16.03 -15.61
C SER A 142 -12.38 15.46 -15.31
N LEU A 143 -11.48 15.52 -16.29
CA LEU A 143 -10.08 15.12 -16.14
C LEU A 143 -9.36 15.96 -15.06
N GLN A 144 -9.57 17.26 -15.07
CA GLN A 144 -8.99 18.18 -14.10
C GLN A 144 -9.57 17.98 -12.70
N GLU A 145 -10.89 17.81 -12.60
CA GLU A 145 -11.57 17.54 -11.32
C GLU A 145 -11.05 16.22 -10.73
N ALA A 146 -10.98 15.14 -11.51
CA ALA A 146 -10.50 13.84 -11.06
C ALA A 146 -9.00 13.85 -10.66
N LEU A 147 -8.15 14.59 -11.40
CA LEU A 147 -6.74 14.75 -11.01
C LEU A 147 -6.58 15.47 -9.67
N ASN A 148 -7.36 16.50 -9.41
CA ASN A 148 -7.32 17.21 -8.14
C ASN A 148 -7.76 16.30 -6.97
N GLU A 149 -8.84 15.55 -7.13
CA GLU A 149 -9.35 14.62 -6.12
C GLU A 149 -8.34 13.51 -5.82
N LEU A 150 -7.70 12.94 -6.85
CA LEU A 150 -6.64 11.95 -6.66
C LEU A 150 -5.39 12.51 -5.99
N SER A 151 -4.98 13.73 -6.32
CA SER A 151 -3.85 14.39 -5.65
C SER A 151 -4.15 14.62 -4.16
N GLU A 152 -5.39 14.97 -3.80
CA GLU A 152 -5.82 15.08 -2.41
C GLU A 152 -5.79 13.73 -1.70
N ASN A 153 -6.32 12.68 -2.31
CA ASN A 153 -6.30 11.31 -1.78
C ASN A 153 -4.87 10.80 -1.57
N MET A 154 -3.98 11.01 -2.54
CA MET A 154 -2.57 10.62 -2.40
C MET A 154 -1.85 11.38 -1.31
N THR A 155 -2.19 12.65 -1.10
CA THR A 155 -1.68 13.43 0.04
C THR A 155 -2.12 12.83 1.37
N GLN A 156 -3.36 12.38 1.47
CA GLN A 156 -3.89 11.70 2.65
C GLN A 156 -3.14 10.39 2.91
N ILE A 157 -3.01 9.55 1.88
CA ILE A 157 -2.30 8.26 1.95
C ILE A 157 -0.84 8.47 2.41
N GLU A 158 -0.12 9.41 1.81
CA GLU A 158 1.26 9.75 2.17
C GLU A 158 1.37 10.13 3.67
N GLN A 159 0.50 11.01 4.15
CA GLN A 159 0.52 11.47 5.54
C GLN A 159 0.20 10.34 6.53
N ASP A 160 -0.75 9.49 6.20
CA ASP A 160 -1.13 8.37 7.06
C ASP A 160 -0.04 7.30 7.09
N LEU A 161 0.57 6.96 5.96
CA LEU A 161 1.71 6.05 5.89
C LEU A 161 2.93 6.58 6.67
N ASP A 162 3.29 7.85 6.51
CA ASP A 162 4.37 8.48 7.28
C ASP A 162 4.10 8.42 8.79
N ARG A 163 2.86 8.68 9.20
CA ARG A 163 2.43 8.62 10.59
C ARG A 163 2.53 7.20 11.16
N TYR A 164 2.07 6.20 10.41
CA TYR A 164 2.10 4.81 10.85
C TYR A 164 3.51 4.27 10.92
N LEU A 165 4.37 4.64 9.97
CA LEU A 165 5.79 4.31 9.99
C LEU A 165 6.48 4.88 11.25
N GLU A 166 6.16 6.11 11.65
CA GLU A 166 6.69 6.70 12.89
C GLU A 166 6.19 5.99 14.16
N ILE A 167 4.94 5.57 14.19
CA ILE A 167 4.38 4.76 15.26
C ILE A 167 5.14 3.43 15.35
N PHE A 168 5.34 2.74 14.22
CA PHE A 168 6.03 1.47 14.16
C PHE A 168 7.50 1.57 14.58
N LYS A 169 8.23 2.58 14.12
CA LYS A 169 9.62 2.84 14.56
C LYS A 169 9.74 3.10 16.07
N LYS A 170 8.74 3.71 16.68
CA LYS A 170 8.70 3.91 18.14
C LYS A 170 8.50 2.60 18.89
N PHE A 171 7.67 1.70 18.36
CA PHE A 171 7.48 0.38 18.95
C PHE A 171 8.77 -0.42 18.98
N ARG A 172 9.55 -0.43 17.88
CA ARG A 172 10.83 -1.13 17.78
C ARG A 172 11.90 -0.66 18.78
N LYS A 173 11.89 0.62 19.16
CA LYS A 173 12.89 1.18 20.11
C LYS A 173 12.68 0.76 21.57
N HIS A 174 11.57 0.13 21.89
CA HIS A 174 11.22 -0.24 23.28
C HIS A 174 11.37 -1.73 23.55
N TYR A 175 11.90 -2.50 22.61
CA TYR A 175 12.24 -3.91 22.69
C TYR A 175 13.68 -4.15 22.20
#